data_c0791c5fba5468047f4194f00267e1b5
#
_entry.id   c0791c5fba5468047f4194f00267e1b5
#
_cell.length_a   1.000
_cell.length_b   1.000
_cell.length_c   1.000
_cell.angle_alpha   90.00
_cell.angle_beta   90.00
_cell.angle_gamma   90.00
#
_symmetry.space_group_name_H-M   'P 1'
#
loop_
_entity.id
_entity.type
_entity.pdbx_description
1 polymer ?
#
loop_
_entity_poly.entity_id
_entity_poly.type
_entity_poly.pdbx_seq_one_letter_code
_entity_poly.pdbx_strand_id
1 'polypeptide(L)'
;MGCKLKVCFFKPESDLNPVAVERYEANILGCTRQFRYSTANTNTIDMALSVNGIPVVALELKNQFTGQDYICAINQYKNDRSSKEFAFHLNHRFLVYFAVDLYEVWMTTQLADSNTRFLPFNQGSNGAGVTGGAGNPQNPNGYATSYLWEEVLQRDSLLDLIHRFISFVKEKEEVVKNGVSRMVTKEKMIFPRYHQYDVVRKLMADVRRNGAGKNYLIQHSAGSGKSNSIAWTAYRLASVHDADGNGLFDSVIVVTNRVVLDSQLSLIHISEPTRLRCISY
;
A
#
# COMPACT_ATOMS: atom_id res chain seq x y z
N MET A 1 -15.04 -10.29 25.25
CA MET A 1 -15.47 -9.05 24.54
C MET A 1 -14.21 -8.34 24.03
N GLY A 2 -14.03 -8.21 22.71
CA GLY A 2 -12.89 -7.45 22.18
C GLY A 2 -13.21 -5.96 22.16
N CYS A 3 -12.29 -5.13 22.65
CA CYS A 3 -12.42 -3.67 22.57
C CYS A 3 -11.80 -3.19 21.23
N LYS A 4 -12.53 -2.38 20.46
CA LYS A 4 -11.99 -1.71 19.28
C LYS A 4 -11.35 -0.39 19.70
N LEU A 5 -10.04 -0.27 19.53
CA LEU A 5 -9.30 0.96 19.79
C LEU A 5 -8.99 1.66 18.46
N LYS A 6 -9.29 2.95 18.37
CA LYS A 6 -8.77 3.81 17.30
C LYS A 6 -7.34 4.18 17.63
N VAL A 7 -6.39 3.73 16.79
CA VAL A 7 -4.95 3.96 17.01
C VAL A 7 -4.40 5.13 16.18
N CYS A 8 -5.15 5.61 15.19
CA CYS A 8 -4.81 6.81 14.41
C CYS A 8 -6.07 7.45 13.83
N PHE A 9 -5.94 8.70 13.40
CA PHE A 9 -6.99 9.46 12.73
C PHE A 9 -6.53 9.86 11.35
N PHE A 10 -7.43 9.75 10.37
CA PHE A 10 -7.14 10.04 8.98
C PHE A 10 -7.58 11.45 8.60
N LYS A 11 -6.95 11.99 7.54
CA LYS A 11 -7.27 13.31 7.03
C LYS A 11 -8.74 13.39 6.64
N PRO A 12 -9.52 14.31 7.20
CA PRO A 12 -10.90 14.52 6.79
C PRO A 12 -10.95 15.05 5.35
N GLU A 13 -12.05 14.79 4.64
CA GLU A 13 -12.24 15.28 3.26
C GLU A 13 -12.46 16.80 3.21
N SER A 14 -12.95 17.40 4.30
CA SER A 14 -13.14 18.85 4.45
C SER A 14 -12.80 19.30 5.86
N ASP A 15 -12.51 20.59 6.02
CA ASP A 15 -12.19 21.20 7.30
C ASP A 15 -13.44 21.62 8.09
N LEU A 16 -14.63 21.24 7.64
CA LEU A 16 -15.92 21.56 8.27
C LEU A 16 -16.07 20.98 9.68
N ASN A 17 -15.31 19.91 10.00
CA ASN A 17 -15.29 19.34 11.34
C ASN A 17 -13.94 19.61 12.02
N PRO A 18 -13.83 20.67 12.83
CA PRO A 18 -12.57 21.05 13.46
C PRO A 18 -12.03 19.98 14.42
N VAL A 19 -12.91 19.19 15.07
CA VAL A 19 -12.49 18.08 15.93
C VAL A 19 -11.82 16.98 15.14
N ALA A 20 -12.28 16.70 13.91
CA ALA A 20 -11.65 15.70 13.04
C ALA A 20 -10.29 16.18 12.56
N VAL A 21 -10.15 17.46 12.23
CA VAL A 21 -8.88 18.10 11.85
C VAL A 21 -7.90 18.06 13.02
N GLU A 22 -8.29 18.48 14.22
CA GLU A 22 -7.46 18.45 15.43
C GLU A 22 -6.95 17.03 15.72
N ARG A 23 -7.82 16.03 15.67
CA ARG A 23 -7.43 14.63 15.88
C ARG A 23 -6.46 14.12 14.83
N TYR A 24 -6.64 14.52 13.57
CA TYR A 24 -5.71 14.19 12.51
C TYR A 24 -4.34 14.82 12.76
N GLU A 25 -4.30 16.10 13.12
CA GLU A 25 -3.05 16.82 13.43
C GLU A 25 -2.35 16.26 14.68
N ALA A 26 -3.09 15.72 15.62
CA ALA A 26 -2.55 15.08 16.81
C ALA A 26 -1.84 13.74 16.57
N ASN A 27 -1.90 13.14 15.36
CA ASN A 27 -1.11 11.94 15.07
C ASN A 27 0.39 12.24 15.18
N ILE A 28 1.10 11.34 15.83
CA ILE A 28 2.56 11.39 15.97
C ILE A 28 3.16 10.37 15.01
N LEU A 29 3.93 10.85 14.03
CA LEU A 29 4.73 10.00 13.17
C LEU A 29 6.17 9.98 13.68
N GLY A 30 6.68 8.76 13.88
CA GLY A 30 8.03 8.54 14.36
C GLY A 30 8.90 7.84 13.30
N CYS A 31 10.18 8.18 13.30
CA CYS A 31 11.21 7.49 12.52
C CYS A 31 12.29 7.01 13.48
N THR A 32 12.47 5.70 13.58
CA THR A 32 13.43 5.07 14.48
C THR A 32 14.51 4.38 13.67
N ARG A 33 15.76 4.79 13.85
CA ARG A 33 16.92 4.10 13.27
C ARG A 33 17.30 2.91 14.14
N GLN A 34 17.82 1.86 13.52
CA GLN A 34 18.24 0.62 14.19
C GLN A 34 17.17 0.10 15.15
N PHE A 35 15.96 -0.06 14.60
CA PHE A 35 14.80 -0.47 15.37
C PHE A 35 14.95 -1.91 15.86
N ARG A 36 15.06 -2.09 17.18
CA ARG A 36 15.11 -3.42 17.80
C ARG A 36 13.72 -4.06 17.81
N TYR A 37 13.53 -5.13 17.04
CA TYR A 37 12.24 -5.76 16.83
C TYR A 37 11.97 -6.98 17.75
N SER A 38 13.00 -7.49 18.42
CA SER A 38 12.91 -8.67 19.29
C SER A 38 13.42 -8.36 20.70
N THR A 39 12.84 -9.01 21.68
CA THR A 39 13.35 -9.02 23.07
C THR A 39 14.35 -10.15 23.31
N ALA A 40 14.36 -11.17 22.41
CA ALA A 40 15.21 -12.35 22.53
C ALA A 40 16.65 -12.13 22.01
N ASN A 41 16.87 -11.11 21.19
CA ASN A 41 18.16 -10.79 20.58
C ASN A 41 18.34 -9.28 20.42
N THR A 42 19.53 -8.86 19.94
CA THR A 42 19.87 -7.46 19.69
C THR A 42 19.75 -7.04 18.23
N ASN A 43 19.14 -7.89 17.38
CA ASN A 43 18.99 -7.62 15.97
C ASN A 43 18.05 -6.43 15.73
N THR A 44 18.39 -5.63 14.73
CA THR A 44 17.67 -4.42 14.38
C THR A 44 17.28 -4.39 12.91
N ILE A 45 16.26 -3.62 12.59
CA ILE A 45 15.95 -3.16 11.24
C ILE A 45 16.58 -1.77 11.09
N ASP A 46 17.12 -1.45 9.90
CA ASP A 46 17.83 -0.19 9.69
C ASP A 46 16.94 1.02 10.00
N MET A 47 15.67 0.98 9.60
CA MET A 47 14.72 2.06 9.90
C MET A 47 13.29 1.51 10.04
N ALA A 48 12.56 2.03 11.02
CA ALA A 48 11.13 1.78 11.21
C ALA A 48 10.37 3.11 11.28
N LEU A 49 9.28 3.20 10.52
CA LEU A 49 8.32 4.30 10.66
C LEU A 49 7.15 3.84 11.52
N SER A 50 6.72 4.70 12.42
CA SER A 50 5.61 4.44 13.34
C SER A 50 4.53 5.51 13.27
N VAL A 51 3.29 5.12 13.54
CA VAL A 51 2.16 6.01 13.73
C VAL A 51 1.66 5.81 15.15
N ASN A 52 1.67 6.88 15.94
CA ASN A 52 1.28 6.87 17.36
C ASN A 52 1.99 5.75 18.16
N GLY A 53 3.29 5.53 17.88
CA GLY A 53 4.12 4.53 18.54
C GLY A 53 4.00 3.11 17.98
N ILE A 54 3.11 2.85 17.03
CA ILE A 54 2.95 1.53 16.38
C ILE A 54 3.82 1.52 15.12
N PRO A 55 4.83 0.64 15.00
CA PRO A 55 5.63 0.53 13.78
C PRO A 55 4.80 -0.06 12.65
N VAL A 56 4.78 0.65 11.51
CA VAL A 56 3.95 0.31 10.34
C VAL A 56 4.76 0.05 9.08
N VAL A 57 5.95 0.62 8.96
CA VAL A 57 6.86 0.44 7.82
C VAL A 57 8.24 0.03 8.32
N ALA A 58 8.80 -1.01 7.72
CA ALA A 58 10.18 -1.45 7.94
C ALA A 58 11.01 -1.22 6.68
N LEU A 59 12.23 -0.69 6.83
CA LEU A 59 13.17 -0.47 5.74
C LEU A 59 14.54 -1.07 6.08
N GLU A 60 15.06 -1.89 5.17
CA GLU A 60 16.49 -2.28 5.11
C GLU A 60 17.14 -1.48 3.98
N LEU A 61 18.16 -0.73 4.33
CA LEU A 61 18.82 0.25 3.46
C LEU A 61 20.21 -0.25 3.09
N LYS A 62 20.54 -0.22 1.80
CA LYS A 62 21.85 -0.62 1.29
C LYS A 62 22.47 0.49 0.45
N ASN A 63 23.79 0.47 0.41
CA ASN A 63 24.55 1.47 -0.30
C ASN A 63 25.59 0.77 -1.20
N GLN A 64 25.51 0.99 -2.51
CA GLN A 64 26.46 0.43 -3.49
C GLN A 64 27.91 0.86 -3.25
N PHE A 65 28.15 2.01 -2.63
CA PHE A 65 29.51 2.43 -2.26
C PHE A 65 30.18 1.47 -1.24
N THR A 66 29.37 0.67 -0.52
CA THR A 66 29.85 -0.40 0.36
C THR A 66 29.76 -1.79 -0.28
N GLY A 67 29.49 -1.87 -1.58
CA GLY A 67 29.33 -3.13 -2.31
C GLY A 67 28.02 -3.88 -2.02
N GLN A 68 27.02 -3.19 -1.44
CA GLN A 68 25.72 -3.77 -1.10
C GLN A 68 24.60 -3.10 -1.90
N ASP A 69 23.63 -3.91 -2.33
CA ASP A 69 22.47 -3.50 -3.10
C ASP A 69 21.16 -3.97 -2.46
N TYR A 70 20.02 -3.70 -3.13
CA TYR A 70 18.70 -4.14 -2.67
C TYR A 70 18.59 -5.67 -2.56
N ILE A 71 19.38 -6.46 -3.31
CA ILE A 71 19.40 -7.92 -3.20
C ILE A 71 19.95 -8.34 -1.84
N CYS A 72 20.97 -7.64 -1.36
CA CYS A 72 21.51 -7.84 0.00
C CYS A 72 20.44 -7.56 1.06
N ALA A 73 19.64 -6.50 0.90
CA ALA A 73 18.52 -6.20 1.80
C ALA A 73 17.42 -7.28 1.75
N ILE A 74 17.06 -7.75 0.55
CA ILE A 74 16.11 -8.86 0.37
C ILE A 74 16.62 -10.13 1.05
N ASN A 75 17.89 -10.47 0.88
CA ASN A 75 18.50 -11.64 1.49
C ASN A 75 18.54 -11.53 3.01
N GLN A 76 18.78 -10.34 3.56
CA GLN A 76 18.72 -10.07 4.98
C GLN A 76 17.29 -10.33 5.54
N TYR A 77 16.25 -9.87 4.86
CA TYR A 77 14.87 -10.20 5.24
C TYR A 77 14.57 -11.71 5.17
N LYS A 78 15.13 -12.42 4.20
CA LYS A 78 14.87 -13.85 4.00
C LYS A 78 15.61 -14.75 5.00
N ASN A 79 16.81 -14.37 5.37
CA ASN A 79 17.73 -15.25 6.11
C ASN A 79 17.92 -14.82 7.57
N ASP A 80 17.86 -13.50 7.85
CA ASP A 80 18.23 -12.96 9.15
C ASP A 80 17.03 -12.42 9.94
N ARG A 81 15.84 -12.37 9.32
CA ARG A 81 14.60 -11.88 9.91
C ARG A 81 13.56 -12.98 9.95
N SER A 82 13.58 -13.78 11.03
CA SER A 82 12.66 -14.90 11.17
C SER A 82 11.20 -14.44 11.17
N SER A 83 10.40 -15.02 10.29
CA SER A 83 8.95 -14.77 10.22
C SER A 83 8.20 -15.15 11.50
N LYS A 84 8.83 -15.88 12.42
CA LYS A 84 8.28 -16.28 13.71
C LYS A 84 8.38 -15.20 14.78
N GLU A 85 9.17 -14.15 14.55
CA GLU A 85 9.23 -13.00 15.45
C GLU A 85 7.88 -12.28 15.51
N PHE A 86 7.43 -11.92 16.70
CA PHE A 86 6.13 -11.31 16.91
C PHE A 86 5.92 -10.04 16.08
N ALA A 87 6.97 -9.22 15.92
CA ALA A 87 6.92 -8.01 15.13
C ALA A 87 6.65 -8.26 13.64
N PHE A 88 6.94 -9.46 13.12
CA PHE A 88 6.84 -9.83 11.71
C PHE A 88 5.61 -10.69 11.40
N HIS A 89 4.81 -11.02 12.39
CA HIS A 89 3.55 -11.70 12.13
C HIS A 89 2.62 -10.82 11.30
N LEU A 90 1.96 -11.43 10.32
CA LEU A 90 1.03 -10.73 9.44
C LEU A 90 -0.05 -10.02 10.26
N ASN A 91 -0.31 -8.76 9.94
CA ASN A 91 -1.30 -7.91 10.61
C ASN A 91 -1.07 -7.67 12.12
N HIS A 92 0.18 -7.80 12.61
CA HIS A 92 0.50 -7.49 14.00
C HIS A 92 1.15 -6.14 14.18
N ARG A 93 2.18 -5.82 13.37
CA ARG A 93 2.97 -4.58 13.47
C ARG A 93 3.15 -3.98 12.08
N PHE A 94 4.22 -4.39 11.39
CA PHE A 94 4.55 -3.86 10.08
C PHE A 94 3.50 -4.24 9.03
N LEU A 95 3.10 -3.27 8.24
CA LEU A 95 2.18 -3.42 7.11
C LEU A 95 2.93 -3.66 5.81
N VAL A 96 4.16 -3.16 5.73
CA VAL A 96 5.04 -3.27 4.56
C VAL A 96 6.51 -3.25 4.96
N TYR A 97 7.30 -4.00 4.21
CA TYR A 97 8.75 -4.11 4.33
C TYR A 97 9.37 -3.65 3.02
N PHE A 98 10.30 -2.71 3.08
CA PHE A 98 11.04 -2.21 1.93
C PHE A 98 12.50 -2.63 1.99
N ALA A 99 13.01 -3.13 0.86
CA ALA A 99 14.42 -3.32 0.57
C ALA A 99 14.83 -2.22 -0.42
N VAL A 100 15.75 -1.35 -0.01
CA VAL A 100 16.05 -0.10 -0.71
C VAL A 100 17.54 0.05 -0.88
N ASP A 101 17.96 0.46 -2.08
CA ASP A 101 19.28 0.99 -2.32
C ASP A 101 19.21 2.37 -3.01
N LEU A 102 20.28 2.84 -3.61
CA LEU A 102 20.31 4.16 -4.25
C LEU A 102 19.50 4.22 -5.54
N TYR A 103 19.21 3.07 -6.18
CA TYR A 103 18.59 2.97 -7.50
C TYR A 103 17.25 2.27 -7.50
N GLU A 104 17.02 1.30 -6.60
CA GLU A 104 15.83 0.45 -6.63
C GLU A 104 15.13 0.32 -5.27
N VAL A 105 13.80 0.17 -5.33
CA VAL A 105 12.93 -0.11 -4.20
C VAL A 105 12.16 -1.39 -4.46
N TRP A 106 12.25 -2.33 -3.52
CA TRP A 106 11.50 -3.57 -3.53
C TRP A 106 10.68 -3.70 -2.25
N MET A 107 9.51 -4.31 -2.32
CA MET A 107 8.62 -4.39 -1.18
C MET A 107 7.97 -5.76 -1.02
N THR A 108 7.60 -6.09 0.21
CA THR A 108 6.72 -7.19 0.57
C THR A 108 5.80 -6.79 1.73
N THR A 109 4.67 -7.45 1.84
CA THR A 109 3.73 -7.26 2.96
C THR A 109 3.77 -8.41 3.97
N GLN A 110 4.52 -9.47 3.66
CA GLN A 110 4.63 -10.64 4.52
C GLN A 110 6.01 -11.29 4.41
N LEU A 111 6.66 -11.50 5.54
CA LEU A 111 7.86 -12.31 5.62
C LEU A 111 7.46 -13.80 5.74
N ALA A 112 8.18 -14.66 5.02
CA ALA A 112 8.01 -16.10 4.98
C ALA A 112 9.38 -16.79 4.88
N ASP A 113 10.35 -16.28 5.61
CA ASP A 113 11.76 -16.70 5.61
C ASP A 113 12.29 -16.76 4.15
N SER A 114 12.94 -17.84 3.72
CA SER A 114 13.47 -18.02 2.36
C SER A 114 12.40 -17.93 1.25
N ASN A 115 11.13 -18.18 1.57
CA ASN A 115 10.01 -18.10 0.63
C ASN A 115 9.42 -16.69 0.47
N THR A 116 9.96 -15.70 1.18
CA THR A 116 9.51 -14.31 1.06
C THR A 116 9.62 -13.83 -0.38
N ARG A 117 8.52 -13.29 -0.91
CA ARG A 117 8.46 -12.75 -2.27
C ARG A 117 8.44 -11.23 -2.23
N PHE A 118 9.46 -10.62 -2.82
CA PHE A 118 9.50 -9.18 -3.01
C PHE A 118 8.99 -8.79 -4.40
N LEU A 119 8.34 -7.66 -4.48
CA LEU A 119 7.86 -7.05 -5.72
C LEU A 119 8.53 -5.69 -5.90
N PRO A 120 8.85 -5.30 -7.16
CA PRO A 120 9.39 -3.97 -7.41
C PRO A 120 8.35 -2.89 -7.07
N PHE A 121 8.84 -1.82 -6.45
CA PHE A 121 8.06 -0.62 -6.14
C PHE A 121 8.62 0.61 -6.87
N ASN A 122 9.19 0.41 -8.04
CA ASN A 122 9.87 1.40 -8.86
C ASN A 122 8.89 2.20 -9.74
N GLN A 123 9.32 3.41 -10.12
CA GLN A 123 8.55 4.33 -10.96
C GLN A 123 8.53 3.96 -12.45
N GLY A 124 9.49 3.17 -12.90
CA GLY A 124 9.84 2.96 -14.29
C GLY A 124 11.03 3.85 -14.70
N SER A 125 11.85 3.40 -15.66
CA SER A 125 13.11 4.07 -16.04
C SER A 125 12.95 5.52 -16.51
N ASN A 126 11.77 5.88 -17.04
CA ASN A 126 11.45 7.22 -17.53
C ASN A 126 10.52 8.00 -16.58
N GLY A 127 10.24 7.44 -15.40
CA GLY A 127 9.36 8.04 -14.41
C GLY A 127 7.90 7.57 -14.50
N ALA A 128 7.14 7.98 -13.51
CA ALA A 128 5.77 7.54 -13.28
C ALA A 128 4.80 7.93 -14.41
N GLY A 129 4.17 6.93 -15.02
CA GLY A 129 3.21 7.12 -16.12
C GLY A 129 3.85 7.38 -17.48
N VAL A 130 5.17 7.33 -17.60
CA VAL A 130 5.90 7.46 -18.87
C VAL A 130 6.33 6.08 -19.35
N THR A 131 6.15 5.81 -20.64
CA THR A 131 6.58 4.54 -21.24
C THR A 131 8.10 4.37 -21.09
N GLY A 132 8.52 3.25 -20.51
CA GLY A 132 9.94 2.97 -20.25
C GLY A 132 10.16 1.54 -19.76
N GLY A 133 11.39 1.26 -19.37
CA GLY A 133 11.82 -0.01 -18.76
C GLY A 133 11.56 -0.07 -17.25
N ALA A 134 12.12 -1.09 -16.62
CA ALA A 134 12.14 -1.25 -15.17
C ALA A 134 13.10 -0.23 -14.50
N GLY A 135 13.04 -0.15 -13.18
CA GLY A 135 13.89 0.72 -12.37
C GLY A 135 13.27 2.09 -12.10
N ASN A 136 14.11 3.07 -11.81
CA ASN A 136 13.73 4.45 -11.53
C ASN A 136 14.50 5.40 -12.45
N PRO A 137 13.97 6.62 -12.73
CA PRO A 137 14.70 7.62 -13.46
C PRO A 137 15.90 8.11 -12.64
N GLN A 138 16.93 8.58 -13.31
CA GLN A 138 18.02 9.27 -12.63
C GLN A 138 17.50 10.55 -11.97
N ASN A 139 17.90 10.78 -10.72
CA ASN A 139 17.61 12.01 -10.01
C ASN A 139 18.92 12.85 -9.92
N PRO A 140 19.04 13.96 -10.66
CA PRO A 140 20.26 14.78 -10.63
C PRO A 140 20.51 15.47 -9.28
N ASN A 141 19.47 15.58 -8.44
CA ASN A 141 19.52 16.26 -7.16
C ASN A 141 19.55 15.29 -5.94
N GLY A 142 19.65 13.96 -6.19
CA GLY A 142 19.59 12.99 -5.11
C GLY A 142 19.61 11.55 -5.60
N TYR A 143 19.05 10.67 -4.80
CA TYR A 143 18.94 9.26 -5.15
C TYR A 143 17.74 9.00 -6.07
N ALA A 144 17.84 8.04 -6.97
CA ALA A 144 16.73 7.60 -7.83
C ALA A 144 15.54 7.08 -7.01
N THR A 145 15.79 6.67 -5.78
CA THR A 145 14.80 6.15 -4.82
C THR A 145 14.22 7.21 -3.87
N SER A 146 14.61 8.49 -4.01
CA SER A 146 14.19 9.57 -3.08
C SER A 146 12.68 9.77 -3.03
N TYR A 147 11.94 9.49 -4.10
CA TYR A 147 10.48 9.56 -4.13
C TYR A 147 9.82 8.72 -3.01
N LEU A 148 10.50 7.66 -2.52
CA LEU A 148 9.96 6.83 -1.45
C LEU A 148 9.73 7.65 -0.18
N TRP A 149 10.70 8.47 0.23
CA TRP A 149 10.59 9.31 1.43
C TRP A 149 10.11 10.74 1.15
N GLU A 150 10.32 11.26 -0.06
CA GLU A 150 9.87 12.59 -0.44
C GLU A 150 8.38 12.66 -0.79
N GLU A 151 7.79 11.53 -1.25
CA GLU A 151 6.39 11.48 -1.66
C GLU A 151 5.58 10.39 -0.94
N VAL A 152 6.03 9.12 -1.00
CA VAL A 152 5.22 7.96 -0.60
C VAL A 152 5.08 7.85 0.90
N LEU A 153 6.17 8.05 1.63
CA LEU A 153 6.23 7.89 3.09
C LEU A 153 6.11 9.23 3.85
N GLN A 154 5.76 10.31 3.15
CA GLN A 154 5.37 11.56 3.80
C GLN A 154 4.11 11.35 4.65
N ARG A 155 3.93 12.17 5.68
CA ARG A 155 2.84 12.08 6.66
C ARG A 155 1.48 11.81 6.01
N ASP A 156 1.03 12.72 5.16
CA ASP A 156 -0.31 12.64 4.54
C ASP A 156 -0.42 11.43 3.62
N SER A 157 0.64 11.12 2.87
CA SER A 157 0.69 10.00 1.95
C SER A 157 0.69 8.66 2.67
N LEU A 158 1.47 8.53 3.74
CA LEU A 158 1.53 7.30 4.55
C LEU A 158 0.18 7.03 5.24
N LEU A 159 -0.44 8.05 5.83
CA LEU A 159 -1.75 7.91 6.45
C LEU A 159 -2.84 7.60 5.41
N ASP A 160 -2.77 8.19 4.21
CA ASP A 160 -3.68 7.87 3.11
C ASP A 160 -3.48 6.43 2.59
N LEU A 161 -2.23 5.95 2.50
CA LEU A 161 -1.92 4.55 2.18
C LEU A 161 -2.58 3.60 3.20
N ILE A 162 -2.41 3.87 4.49
CA ILE A 162 -2.99 3.05 5.57
C ILE A 162 -4.51 3.08 5.51
N HIS A 163 -5.11 4.24 5.26
CA HIS A 163 -6.56 4.42 5.25
C HIS A 163 -7.24 3.79 4.06
N ARG A 164 -6.69 3.99 2.85
CA ARG A 164 -7.45 3.82 1.60
C ARG A 164 -6.87 2.83 0.60
N PHE A 165 -5.63 2.38 0.81
CA PHE A 165 -5.00 1.43 -0.10
C PHE A 165 -4.74 0.08 0.56
N ILE A 166 -4.34 0.09 1.84
CA ILE A 166 -4.02 -1.16 2.53
C ILE A 166 -5.31 -1.87 2.90
N SER A 167 -5.38 -3.15 2.55
CA SER A 167 -6.50 -4.01 2.95
C SER A 167 -5.99 -5.39 3.39
N PHE A 168 -6.64 -5.93 4.42
CA PHE A 168 -6.38 -7.28 4.91
C PHE A 168 -7.47 -8.21 4.37
N VAL A 169 -7.08 -9.18 3.56
CA VAL A 169 -8.00 -10.05 2.82
C VAL A 169 -7.82 -11.49 3.29
N LYS A 170 -8.94 -12.18 3.47
CA LYS A 170 -9.00 -13.61 3.73
C LYS A 170 -9.61 -14.32 2.52
N GLU A 171 -8.80 -15.09 1.82
CA GLU A 171 -9.23 -15.86 0.65
C GLU A 171 -9.31 -17.35 1.02
N LYS A 172 -10.36 -18.02 0.60
CA LYS A 172 -10.46 -19.48 0.71
C LYS A 172 -9.91 -20.07 -0.59
N GLU A 173 -8.86 -20.87 -0.45
CA GLU A 173 -8.28 -21.62 -1.56
C GLU A 173 -8.45 -23.13 -1.32
N GLU A 174 -8.76 -23.85 -2.39
CA GLU A 174 -8.75 -25.30 -2.38
C GLU A 174 -7.31 -25.78 -2.59
N VAL A 175 -6.79 -26.48 -1.59
CA VAL A 175 -5.42 -27.05 -1.65
C VAL A 175 -5.55 -28.56 -1.69
N VAL A 176 -5.05 -29.17 -2.76
CA VAL A 176 -4.96 -30.62 -2.88
C VAL A 176 -3.61 -31.09 -2.30
N LYS A 177 -3.66 -31.84 -1.21
CA LYS A 177 -2.46 -32.44 -0.60
C LYS A 177 -2.67 -33.95 -0.46
N ASN A 178 -1.77 -34.73 -1.03
CA ASN A 178 -1.84 -36.19 -1.05
C ASN A 178 -3.18 -36.73 -1.60
N GLY A 179 -3.73 -36.13 -2.65
CA GLY A 179 -5.01 -36.55 -3.24
C GLY A 179 -6.26 -36.13 -2.45
N VAL A 180 -6.10 -35.43 -1.32
CA VAL A 180 -7.23 -34.92 -0.52
C VAL A 180 -7.36 -33.44 -0.71
N SER A 181 -8.52 -32.99 -1.18
CA SER A 181 -8.85 -31.58 -1.29
C SER A 181 -9.29 -31.02 0.06
N ARG A 182 -8.72 -29.85 0.44
CA ARG A 182 -9.10 -29.12 1.64
C ARG A 182 -9.19 -27.63 1.34
N MET A 183 -10.24 -26.98 1.84
CA MET A 183 -10.34 -25.52 1.82
C MET A 183 -9.45 -24.94 2.91
N VAL A 184 -8.49 -24.13 2.51
CA VAL A 184 -7.56 -23.40 3.41
C VAL A 184 -7.83 -21.92 3.30
N THR A 185 -7.96 -21.24 4.44
CA THR A 185 -8.05 -19.77 4.45
C THR A 185 -6.64 -19.21 4.40
N LYS A 186 -6.34 -18.48 3.34
CA LYS A 186 -5.11 -17.68 3.23
C LYS A 186 -5.41 -16.23 3.58
N GLU A 187 -4.58 -15.68 4.43
CA GLU A 187 -4.61 -14.27 4.82
C GLU A 187 -3.49 -13.54 4.08
N LYS A 188 -3.82 -12.38 3.52
CA LYS A 188 -2.83 -11.52 2.87
C LYS A 188 -3.12 -10.05 3.14
N MET A 189 -2.06 -9.28 3.25
CA MET A 189 -2.12 -7.83 3.24
C MET A 189 -1.91 -7.35 1.81
N ILE A 190 -2.84 -6.55 1.29
CA ILE A 190 -2.71 -5.90 -0.01
C ILE A 190 -2.10 -4.52 0.22
N PHE A 191 -1.04 -4.23 -0.51
CA PHE A 191 -0.38 -2.93 -0.58
C PHE A 191 -0.22 -2.57 -2.06
N PRO A 192 -0.42 -1.31 -2.49
CA PRO A 192 -0.32 -0.95 -3.89
C PRO A 192 1.12 -1.07 -4.40
N ARG A 193 1.29 -1.47 -5.64
CA ARG A 193 2.54 -1.22 -6.37
C ARG A 193 2.63 0.25 -6.74
N TYR A 194 3.82 0.77 -7.01
CA TYR A 194 3.98 2.20 -7.29
C TYR A 194 3.07 2.71 -8.40
N HIS A 195 3.00 2.03 -9.55
CA HIS A 195 2.14 2.44 -10.66
C HIS A 195 0.64 2.46 -10.32
N GLN A 196 0.18 1.60 -9.41
CA GLN A 196 -1.21 1.60 -8.92
C GLN A 196 -1.45 2.79 -7.99
N TYR A 197 -0.52 3.06 -7.09
CA TYR A 197 -0.55 4.20 -6.18
C TYR A 197 -0.55 5.52 -6.96
N ASP A 198 0.36 5.67 -7.92
CA ASP A 198 0.51 6.87 -8.74
C ASP A 198 -0.75 7.18 -9.57
N VAL A 199 -1.26 6.17 -10.30
CA VAL A 199 -2.44 6.38 -11.15
C VAL A 199 -3.68 6.79 -10.37
N VAL A 200 -3.94 6.13 -9.22
CA VAL A 200 -5.09 6.47 -8.39
C VAL A 200 -4.96 7.89 -7.83
N ARG A 201 -3.77 8.28 -7.36
CA ARG A 201 -3.53 9.65 -6.86
C ARG A 201 -3.70 10.72 -7.94
N LYS A 202 -3.12 10.51 -9.13
CA LYS A 202 -3.24 11.43 -10.26
C LYS A 202 -4.69 11.62 -10.68
N LEU A 203 -5.43 10.52 -10.79
CA LEU A 203 -6.84 10.54 -11.16
C LEU A 203 -7.66 11.29 -10.10
N MET A 204 -7.47 10.99 -8.83
CA MET A 204 -8.19 11.69 -7.75
C MET A 204 -7.85 13.18 -7.66
N ALA A 205 -6.58 13.55 -7.92
CA ALA A 205 -6.18 14.94 -7.94
C ALA A 205 -6.84 15.72 -9.11
N ASP A 206 -6.94 15.07 -10.28
CA ASP A 206 -7.63 15.69 -11.44
C ASP A 206 -9.14 15.80 -11.22
N VAL A 207 -9.77 14.75 -10.67
CA VAL A 207 -11.21 14.76 -10.34
C VAL A 207 -11.55 15.85 -9.33
N ARG A 208 -10.75 16.04 -8.28
CA ARG A 208 -10.97 17.13 -7.32
C ARG A 208 -10.85 18.51 -7.92
N ARG A 209 -9.99 18.68 -8.93
CA ARG A 209 -9.78 19.97 -9.61
C ARG A 209 -10.84 20.27 -10.66
N ASN A 210 -11.24 19.27 -11.43
CA ASN A 210 -12.02 19.43 -12.65
C ASN A 210 -13.45 18.87 -12.56
N GLY A 211 -13.78 18.14 -11.50
CA GLY A 211 -15.08 17.48 -11.34
C GLY A 211 -15.28 16.30 -12.30
N ALA A 212 -16.56 16.01 -12.58
CA ALA A 212 -16.98 14.98 -13.53
C ALA A 212 -16.83 15.46 -14.99
N GLY A 213 -16.94 14.53 -15.96
CA GLY A 213 -17.05 14.84 -17.41
C GLY A 213 -15.77 14.63 -18.22
N LYS A 214 -14.68 14.22 -17.61
CA LYS A 214 -13.46 13.83 -18.32
C LYS A 214 -13.37 12.32 -18.56
N ASN A 215 -12.83 11.95 -19.72
CA ASN A 215 -12.49 10.57 -20.05
C ASN A 215 -11.01 10.32 -19.73
N TYR A 216 -10.73 9.18 -19.08
CA TYR A 216 -9.37 8.73 -18.74
C TYR A 216 -9.11 7.38 -19.38
N LEU A 217 -7.92 7.21 -19.94
CA LEU A 217 -7.41 5.91 -20.38
C LEU A 217 -6.24 5.52 -19.49
N ILE A 218 -6.38 4.39 -18.79
CA ILE A 218 -5.35 3.83 -17.93
C ILE A 218 -4.87 2.53 -18.55
N GLN A 219 -3.63 2.54 -19.04
CA GLN A 219 -3.01 1.38 -19.67
C GLN A 219 -1.95 0.77 -18.75
N HIS A 220 -2.21 -0.40 -18.26
CA HIS A 220 -1.25 -1.21 -17.50
C HIS A 220 -1.10 -2.60 -18.12
N SER A 221 0.08 -3.21 -17.97
CA SER A 221 0.36 -4.55 -18.48
C SER A 221 -0.55 -5.63 -17.88
N ALA A 222 -0.64 -6.78 -18.53
CA ALA A 222 -1.34 -7.93 -17.97
C ALA A 222 -0.69 -8.37 -16.65
N GLY A 223 -1.50 -8.77 -15.66
CA GLY A 223 -1.01 -9.17 -14.34
C GLY A 223 -0.50 -8.04 -13.44
N SER A 224 -0.65 -6.77 -13.83
CA SER A 224 -0.22 -5.61 -13.03
C SER A 224 -1.12 -5.30 -11.83
N GLY A 225 -2.24 -6.03 -11.66
CA GLY A 225 -3.20 -5.78 -10.58
C GLY A 225 -4.20 -4.66 -10.88
N LYS A 226 -4.61 -4.47 -12.14
CA LYS A 226 -5.60 -3.46 -12.57
C LYS A 226 -6.88 -3.48 -11.76
N SER A 227 -7.36 -4.67 -11.35
CA SER A 227 -8.57 -4.82 -10.53
C SER A 227 -8.48 -4.04 -9.22
N ASN A 228 -7.30 -4.05 -8.55
CA ASN A 228 -7.09 -3.28 -7.33
C ASN A 228 -7.13 -1.76 -7.62
N SER A 229 -6.51 -1.31 -8.72
CA SER A 229 -6.57 0.12 -9.11
C SER A 229 -8.01 0.57 -9.38
N ILE A 230 -8.82 -0.26 -10.04
CA ILE A 230 -10.25 0.01 -10.28
C ILE A 230 -11.00 0.11 -8.96
N ALA A 231 -10.80 -0.86 -8.04
CA ALA A 231 -11.46 -0.87 -6.75
C ALA A 231 -11.10 0.36 -5.91
N TRP A 232 -9.82 0.69 -5.77
CA TRP A 232 -9.38 1.88 -5.03
C TRP A 232 -9.92 3.17 -5.64
N THR A 233 -9.95 3.26 -6.99
CA THR A 233 -10.53 4.43 -7.69
C THR A 233 -12.02 4.54 -7.43
N ALA A 234 -12.78 3.47 -7.64
CA ALA A 234 -14.22 3.46 -7.44
C ALA A 234 -14.60 3.84 -6.01
N TYR A 235 -13.87 3.29 -5.04
CA TYR A 235 -14.07 3.58 -3.62
C TYR A 235 -13.82 5.05 -3.27
N ARG A 236 -12.75 5.63 -3.80
CA ARG A 236 -12.42 7.04 -3.59
C ARG A 236 -13.40 7.98 -4.27
N LEU A 237 -13.83 7.66 -5.49
CA LEU A 237 -14.83 8.45 -6.22
C LEU A 237 -16.16 8.50 -5.47
N ALA A 238 -16.55 7.38 -4.86
CA ALA A 238 -17.79 7.30 -4.09
C ALA A 238 -17.79 8.16 -2.80
N SER A 239 -16.60 8.55 -2.31
CA SER A 239 -16.43 9.33 -1.08
C SER A 239 -15.86 10.75 -1.30
N VAL A 240 -15.63 11.15 -2.56
CA VAL A 240 -15.08 12.48 -2.84
C VAL A 240 -16.17 13.55 -2.74
N HIS A 241 -15.85 14.67 -2.07
CA HIS A 241 -16.73 15.81 -1.87
C HIS A 241 -16.09 17.07 -2.48
N ASP A 242 -16.94 18.04 -2.81
CA ASP A 242 -16.53 19.39 -3.17
C ASP A 242 -16.15 20.23 -1.93
N ALA A 243 -15.80 21.49 -2.15
CA ALA A 243 -15.44 22.41 -1.06
C ALA A 243 -16.62 22.74 -0.11
N ASP A 244 -17.85 22.57 -0.60
CA ASP A 244 -19.08 22.83 0.18
C ASP A 244 -19.55 21.58 0.93
N GLY A 245 -18.83 20.46 0.78
CA GLY A 245 -19.15 19.19 1.43
C GLY A 245 -20.21 18.34 0.72
N ASN A 246 -20.57 18.69 -0.53
CA ASN A 246 -21.48 17.89 -1.34
C ASN A 246 -20.71 16.78 -2.07
N GLY A 247 -21.28 15.59 -2.19
CA GLY A 247 -20.69 14.52 -2.98
C GLY A 247 -20.53 14.92 -4.45
N LEU A 248 -19.33 14.73 -5.02
CA LEU A 248 -19.09 15.01 -6.44
C LEU A 248 -19.79 14.02 -7.38
N PHE A 249 -20.13 12.84 -6.89
CA PHE A 249 -20.77 11.77 -7.67
C PHE A 249 -21.91 11.16 -6.87
N ASP A 250 -23.09 11.07 -7.48
CA ASP A 250 -24.26 10.39 -6.88
C ASP A 250 -24.10 8.86 -6.89
N SER A 251 -23.40 8.35 -7.88
CA SER A 251 -23.13 6.91 -8.03
C SER A 251 -21.84 6.66 -8.80
N VAL A 252 -21.21 5.53 -8.51
CA VAL A 252 -20.06 5.01 -9.26
C VAL A 252 -20.43 3.65 -9.82
N ILE A 253 -20.34 3.49 -11.15
CA ILE A 253 -20.66 2.25 -11.84
C ILE A 253 -19.39 1.62 -12.36
N VAL A 254 -19.11 0.39 -11.96
CA VAL A 254 -17.99 -0.41 -12.48
C VAL A 254 -18.54 -1.46 -13.42
N VAL A 255 -18.12 -1.41 -14.69
CA VAL A 255 -18.52 -2.37 -15.72
C VAL A 255 -17.35 -3.31 -15.99
N THR A 256 -17.57 -4.61 -15.83
CA THR A 256 -16.57 -5.64 -16.10
C THR A 256 -17.11 -6.66 -17.11
N ASN A 257 -16.23 -7.22 -17.92
CA ASN A 257 -16.57 -8.27 -18.89
C ASN A 257 -16.24 -9.69 -18.37
N ARG A 258 -15.89 -9.83 -17.09
CA ARG A 258 -15.51 -11.12 -16.47
C ARG A 258 -16.10 -11.24 -15.08
N VAL A 259 -16.84 -12.32 -14.84
CA VAL A 259 -17.42 -12.66 -13.52
C VAL A 259 -16.36 -12.79 -12.41
N VAL A 260 -15.16 -13.27 -12.74
CA VAL A 260 -14.06 -13.38 -11.78
C VAL A 260 -13.60 -12.03 -11.22
N LEU A 261 -13.70 -10.95 -12.01
CA LEU A 261 -13.36 -9.60 -11.55
C LEU A 261 -14.37 -9.06 -10.54
N ASP A 262 -15.63 -9.43 -10.68
CA ASP A 262 -16.71 -9.03 -9.77
C ASP A 262 -16.48 -9.60 -8.35
N SER A 263 -16.11 -10.87 -8.25
CA SER A 263 -15.77 -11.48 -6.96
C SER A 263 -14.53 -10.88 -6.31
N GLN A 264 -13.53 -10.46 -7.10
CA GLN A 264 -12.33 -9.79 -6.56
C GLN A 264 -12.62 -8.37 -6.08
N LEU A 265 -13.48 -7.64 -6.78
CA LEU A 265 -13.91 -6.30 -6.39
C LEU A 265 -14.76 -6.34 -5.12
N SER A 266 -15.59 -7.36 -4.94
CA SER A 266 -16.39 -7.54 -3.74
C SER A 266 -15.59 -7.91 -2.49
N LEU A 267 -14.41 -8.50 -2.65
CA LEU A 267 -13.50 -8.85 -1.53
C LEU A 267 -12.74 -7.63 -0.95
N ILE A 268 -12.68 -6.53 -1.68
CA ILE A 268 -12.02 -5.29 -1.22
C ILE A 268 -13.04 -4.42 -0.46
N HIS A 269 -14.11 -4.99 0.07
CA HIS A 269 -15.08 -4.31 0.90
C HIS A 269 -14.45 -3.78 2.19
N ILE A 270 -14.18 -2.49 2.18
CA ILE A 270 -14.10 -1.71 3.41
C ILE A 270 -15.55 -1.39 3.80
N SER A 271 -15.90 -1.69 5.04
CA SER A 271 -17.26 -1.62 5.56
C SER A 271 -17.75 -0.17 5.75
N GLU A 272 -18.18 0.47 4.64
CA GLU A 272 -18.97 1.70 4.71
C GLU A 272 -20.09 1.69 3.65
N PRO A 273 -21.25 2.32 3.93
CA PRO A 273 -22.43 2.22 3.09
C PRO A 273 -22.32 3.12 1.86
N THR A 274 -21.50 2.73 0.90
CA THR A 274 -21.41 3.43 -0.38
C THR A 274 -22.19 2.66 -1.43
N ARG A 275 -23.01 3.37 -2.22
CA ARG A 275 -23.78 2.79 -3.32
C ARG A 275 -22.88 2.45 -4.51
N LEU A 276 -22.01 1.45 -4.34
CA LEU A 276 -21.29 0.83 -5.45
C LEU A 276 -22.21 -0.17 -6.15
N ARG A 277 -22.43 0.01 -7.44
CA ARG A 277 -23.12 -0.99 -8.29
C ARG A 277 -22.11 -1.57 -9.26
N CYS A 278 -21.83 -2.87 -9.11
CA CYS A 278 -21.09 -3.64 -10.12
C CYS A 278 -22.08 -4.29 -11.07
N ILE A 279 -21.86 -4.13 -12.37
CA ILE A 279 -22.61 -4.79 -13.43
C ILE A 279 -21.63 -5.67 -14.19
N SER A 280 -21.82 -6.99 -14.17
CA SER A 280 -21.11 -7.96 -15.02
C SER A 280 -22.02 -8.39 -16.16
N TYR A 281 -21.45 -8.48 -17.37
CA TYR A 281 -22.07 -9.07 -18.55
C TYR A 281 -21.47 -10.43 -18.82
#